data_c74b8c7c00a03fa45b7cfbe1d43d8c3d
#
_entry.id   c74b8c7c00a03fa45b7cfbe1d43d8c3d
#
_cell.length_a   1.000
_cell.length_b   1.000
_cell.length_c   1.000
_cell.angle_alpha   90.00
_cell.angle_beta   90.00
_cell.angle_gamma   90.00
#
_symmetry.space_group_name_H-M   'P 1'
#
loop_
_entity.id
_entity.type
_entity.pdbx_description
1 polymer ?
#
loop_
_entity_poly.entity_id
_entity_poly.type
_entity_poly.pdbx_seq_one_letter_code
_entity_poly.pdbx_strand_id
1 'polypeptide(L)'
;MTRVRAAAPSEPPSPETMLRKASLARTALSRAKYAKRGLSHRGALDRTTRTMLLRQLYLSHMEGRRFGEALVIAEQMLEGAVMPDVARQDAARACLGLGDRDRAIYHLRIASRVSPAARRAFHLWTLGSVLFLTGHHRAAAGALARAARWGTTDKPLYRAQLVLARRAAGESVSGIAGIRERLEEAPCGQGYGQFVLGALAFEQRDDEAAERYLAAFVQRATGGRVALEVALAAEVAHARRLLRRVRSRRRNCR
;
A
#
# COMPACT_ATOMS: atom_id res chain seq x y z
N MET A 1 -14.21 53.25 34.13
CA MET A 1 -13.55 52.89 32.86
C MET A 1 -12.69 51.64 33.08
N THR A 2 -13.24 50.47 32.77
CA THR A 2 -12.58 49.18 33.00
C THR A 2 -11.72 48.85 31.77
N ARG A 3 -10.39 48.87 31.90
CA ARG A 3 -9.46 48.47 30.85
C ARG A 3 -9.63 46.98 30.55
N VAL A 4 -10.18 46.65 29.37
CA VAL A 4 -10.17 45.30 28.84
C VAL A 4 -8.68 44.92 28.59
N ARG A 5 -8.16 43.98 29.37
CA ARG A 5 -6.83 43.42 29.18
C ARG A 5 -6.84 42.68 27.83
N ALA A 6 -6.12 43.20 26.84
CA ALA A 6 -5.87 42.49 25.58
C ALA A 6 -5.24 41.13 25.91
N ALA A 7 -5.87 40.05 25.46
CA ALA A 7 -5.33 38.73 25.60
C ALA A 7 -3.97 38.66 24.90
N ALA A 8 -2.94 38.17 25.60
CA ALA A 8 -1.62 37.96 25.02
C ALA A 8 -1.76 37.09 23.77
N PRO A 9 -1.00 37.39 22.69
CA PRO A 9 -1.04 36.59 21.48
C PRO A 9 -0.68 35.14 21.84
N SER A 10 -1.59 34.21 21.58
CA SER A 10 -1.36 32.78 21.82
C SER A 10 -0.12 32.33 21.04
N GLU A 11 0.81 31.71 21.75
CA GLU A 11 2.01 31.13 21.14
C GLU A 11 1.66 30.29 19.90
N PRO A 12 2.41 30.42 18.78
CA PRO A 12 2.12 29.61 17.61
C PRO A 12 2.22 28.13 17.97
N PRO A 13 1.25 27.30 17.54
CA PRO A 13 1.21 25.90 17.93
C PRO A 13 2.46 25.15 17.47
N SER A 14 3.00 24.29 18.35
CA SER A 14 4.23 23.54 18.10
C SER A 14 4.14 22.62 16.88
N PRO A 15 5.28 22.24 16.27
CA PRO A 15 5.33 21.28 15.16
C PRO A 15 4.66 19.94 15.47
N GLU A 16 4.81 19.43 16.70
CA GLU A 16 4.18 18.17 17.15
C GLU A 16 2.66 18.31 17.20
N THR A 17 2.17 19.47 17.66
CA THR A 17 0.73 19.78 17.62
C THR A 17 0.22 19.81 16.18
N MET A 18 0.99 20.38 15.25
CA MET A 18 0.64 20.38 13.83
C MET A 18 0.69 18.98 13.23
N LEU A 19 1.68 18.17 13.59
CA LEU A 19 1.78 16.76 13.16
C LEU A 19 0.55 15.97 13.65
N ARG A 20 0.18 16.11 14.92
CA ARG A 20 -1.04 15.47 15.46
C ARG A 20 -2.30 15.89 14.70
N LYS A 21 -2.47 17.19 14.44
CA LYS A 21 -3.62 17.70 13.67
C LYS A 21 -3.60 17.17 12.23
N ALA A 22 -2.44 17.09 11.58
CA ALA A 22 -2.30 16.53 10.24
C ALA A 22 -2.67 15.05 10.21
N SER A 23 -2.22 14.27 11.20
CA SER A 23 -2.52 12.83 11.29
C SER A 23 -4.00 12.52 11.52
N LEU A 24 -4.71 13.39 12.23
CA LEU A 24 -6.14 13.27 12.51
C LEU A 24 -7.04 13.92 11.43
N ALA A 25 -6.44 14.60 10.45
CA ALA A 25 -7.20 15.32 9.43
C ALA A 25 -8.01 14.37 8.54
N ARG A 26 -9.29 14.65 8.38
CA ARG A 26 -10.22 13.84 7.57
C ARG A 26 -10.09 14.08 6.06
N THR A 27 -9.52 15.21 5.65
CA THR A 27 -9.37 15.58 4.23
C THR A 27 -7.90 15.79 3.88
N ALA A 28 -7.55 15.50 2.62
CA ALA A 28 -6.21 15.77 2.09
C ALA A 28 -5.80 17.23 2.24
N LEU A 29 -6.73 18.16 2.00
CA LEU A 29 -6.48 19.60 2.10
C LEU A 29 -6.12 20.02 3.53
N SER A 30 -6.91 19.58 4.53
CA SER A 30 -6.65 19.86 5.93
C SER A 30 -5.32 19.24 6.39
N ARG A 31 -5.03 18.01 5.94
CA ARG A 31 -3.75 17.33 6.20
C ARG A 31 -2.57 18.14 5.68
N ALA A 32 -2.63 18.57 4.40
CA ALA A 32 -1.59 19.41 3.80
C ALA A 32 -1.41 20.74 4.55
N LYS A 33 -2.52 21.41 4.91
CA LYS A 33 -2.50 22.68 5.64
C LYS A 33 -1.71 22.54 6.95
N TYR A 34 -2.02 21.53 7.75
CA TYR A 34 -1.35 21.33 9.04
C TYR A 34 0.10 20.87 8.86
N ALA A 35 0.38 20.00 7.89
CA ALA A 35 1.73 19.56 7.61
C ALA A 35 2.63 20.73 7.16
N LYS A 36 2.18 21.57 6.22
CA LYS A 36 2.91 22.76 5.77
C LYS A 36 3.15 23.74 6.91
N ARG A 37 2.14 23.98 7.77
CA ARG A 37 2.29 24.88 8.93
C ARG A 37 3.31 24.34 9.94
N GLY A 38 3.37 23.03 10.16
CA GLY A 38 4.38 22.41 11.00
C GLY A 38 5.79 22.54 10.41
N LEU A 39 5.92 22.33 9.09
CA LEU A 39 7.19 22.46 8.37
C LEU A 39 7.72 23.91 8.29
N SER A 40 6.82 24.92 8.32
CA SER A 40 7.21 26.34 8.30
C SER A 40 7.52 26.94 9.67
N HIS A 41 7.63 26.10 10.72
CA HIS A 41 8.01 26.56 12.07
C HIS A 41 9.41 27.16 12.06
N ARG A 42 9.58 28.32 12.71
CA ARG A 42 10.84 29.10 12.69
C ARG A 42 11.96 28.46 13.52
N GLY A 43 11.63 27.60 14.47
CA GLY A 43 12.62 26.86 15.27
C GLY A 43 13.16 25.63 14.54
N ALA A 44 14.27 25.08 15.06
CA ALA A 44 14.83 23.84 14.53
C ALA A 44 13.85 22.68 14.72
N LEU A 45 13.52 22.01 13.61
CA LEU A 45 12.72 20.78 13.63
C LEU A 45 13.67 19.59 13.84
N ASP A 46 13.35 18.70 14.78
CA ASP A 46 14.01 17.42 14.84
C ASP A 46 13.71 16.60 13.57
N ARG A 47 14.65 15.70 13.23
CA ARG A 47 14.58 14.93 11.97
C ARG A 47 13.31 14.05 11.90
N THR A 48 12.86 13.50 13.02
CA THR A 48 11.69 12.60 13.08
C THR A 48 10.41 13.38 12.83
N THR A 49 10.18 14.47 13.55
CA THR A 49 9.03 15.36 13.38
C THR A 49 8.96 15.91 11.95
N ARG A 50 10.12 16.36 11.40
CA ARG A 50 10.20 16.81 10.00
C ARG A 50 9.78 15.70 9.03
N THR A 51 10.34 14.51 9.17
CA THR A 51 10.02 13.37 8.29
C THR A 51 8.55 12.97 8.39
N MET A 52 7.98 12.97 9.60
CA MET A 52 6.57 12.65 9.80
C MET A 52 5.62 13.71 9.22
N LEU A 53 5.97 15.00 9.30
CA LEU A 53 5.22 16.08 8.66
C LEU A 53 5.30 15.99 7.12
N LEU A 54 6.49 15.72 6.56
CA LEU A 54 6.66 15.46 5.13
C LEU A 54 5.79 14.27 4.69
N ARG A 55 5.73 13.21 5.49
CA ARG A 55 4.89 12.06 5.18
C ARG A 55 3.40 12.39 5.18
N GLN A 56 2.92 13.27 6.07
CA GLN A 56 1.54 13.75 6.00
C GLN A 56 1.27 14.55 4.72
N LEU A 57 2.23 15.34 4.28
CA LEU A 57 2.13 16.08 3.02
C LEU A 57 2.15 15.13 1.82
N TYR A 58 3.04 14.13 1.82
CA TYR A 58 3.06 13.04 0.84
C TYR A 58 1.68 12.36 0.72
N LEU A 59 1.09 11.93 1.84
CA LEU A 59 -0.23 11.29 1.86
C LEU A 59 -1.32 12.19 1.27
N SER A 60 -1.28 13.49 1.55
CA SER A 60 -2.20 14.46 0.96
C SER A 60 -2.04 14.55 -0.57
N HIS A 61 -0.81 14.55 -1.09
CA HIS A 61 -0.57 14.55 -2.54
C HIS A 61 -1.06 13.24 -3.18
N MET A 62 -0.79 12.09 -2.55
CA MET A 62 -1.28 10.79 -3.04
C MET A 62 -2.81 10.74 -3.11
N GLU A 63 -3.53 11.18 -2.08
CA GLU A 63 -4.99 11.26 -2.08
C GLU A 63 -5.52 12.22 -3.16
N GLY A 64 -4.80 13.31 -3.43
CA GLY A 64 -5.10 14.25 -4.52
C GLY A 64 -4.64 13.78 -5.91
N ARG A 65 -4.11 12.56 -6.02
CA ARG A 65 -3.51 11.98 -7.25
C ARG A 65 -2.41 12.86 -7.86
N ARG A 66 -1.76 13.70 -7.06
CA ARG A 66 -0.61 14.53 -7.43
C ARG A 66 0.67 13.73 -7.22
N PHE A 67 0.87 12.72 -8.07
CA PHE A 67 1.93 11.74 -7.87
C PHE A 67 3.34 12.30 -8.07
N GLY A 68 3.51 13.32 -8.94
CA GLY A 68 4.78 13.99 -9.12
C GLY A 68 5.23 14.70 -7.85
N GLU A 69 4.34 15.50 -7.24
CA GLU A 69 4.61 16.20 -5.99
C GLU A 69 4.80 15.21 -4.84
N ALA A 70 4.03 14.10 -4.82
CA ALA A 70 4.22 13.05 -3.83
C ALA A 70 5.62 12.43 -3.92
N LEU A 71 6.12 12.19 -5.15
CA LEU A 71 7.46 11.65 -5.37
C LEU A 71 8.54 12.60 -4.84
N VAL A 72 8.45 13.90 -5.15
CA VAL A 72 9.39 14.92 -4.62
C VAL A 72 9.41 14.91 -3.09
N ILE A 73 8.26 14.83 -2.44
CA ILE A 73 8.20 14.75 -0.97
C ILE A 73 8.81 13.47 -0.44
N ALA A 74 8.59 12.32 -1.10
CA ALA A 74 9.19 11.06 -0.69
C ALA A 74 10.74 11.09 -0.83
N GLU A 75 11.27 11.78 -1.83
CA GLU A 75 12.70 12.01 -2.00
C GLU A 75 13.28 12.89 -0.88
N GLN A 76 12.59 13.97 -0.49
CA GLN A 76 12.97 14.78 0.68
C GLN A 76 12.96 13.98 1.99
N MET A 77 12.05 13.01 2.14
CA MET A 77 12.07 12.10 3.30
C MET A 77 13.31 11.20 3.31
N LEU A 78 13.83 10.82 2.14
CA LEU A 78 15.06 10.02 2.04
C LEU A 78 16.29 10.78 2.50
N GLU A 79 16.36 12.09 2.25
CA GLU A 79 17.45 12.95 2.74
C GLU A 79 17.53 12.97 4.27
N GLY A 80 16.37 12.88 4.94
CA GLY A 80 16.30 12.84 6.41
C GLY A 80 16.78 11.53 7.04
N ALA A 81 16.84 10.43 6.28
CA ALA A 81 17.32 9.10 6.67
C ALA A 81 16.64 8.46 7.91
N VAL A 82 15.47 8.96 8.34
CA VAL A 82 14.80 8.49 9.57
C VAL A 82 14.11 7.14 9.37
N MET A 83 13.44 6.93 8.24
CA MET A 83 12.76 5.68 7.87
C MET A 83 12.97 5.41 6.38
N PRO A 84 14.19 5.08 5.95
CA PRO A 84 14.52 5.00 4.53
C PRO A 84 13.73 3.91 3.80
N ASP A 85 13.39 2.82 4.45
CA ASP A 85 12.55 1.76 3.92
C ASP A 85 11.12 2.24 3.62
N VAL A 86 10.53 3.02 4.53
CA VAL A 86 9.19 3.60 4.35
C VAL A 86 9.21 4.66 3.26
N ALA A 87 10.18 5.57 3.28
CA ALA A 87 10.31 6.61 2.26
C ALA A 87 10.52 6.02 0.86
N ARG A 88 11.32 4.94 0.73
CA ARG A 88 11.47 4.18 -0.52
C ARG A 88 10.16 3.53 -0.98
N GLN A 89 9.39 2.96 -0.06
CA GLN A 89 8.09 2.40 -0.41
C GLN A 89 7.08 3.49 -0.83
N ASP A 90 7.10 4.63 -0.17
CA ASP A 90 6.24 5.77 -0.51
C ASP A 90 6.64 6.34 -1.90
N ALA A 91 7.94 6.46 -2.21
CA ALA A 91 8.42 6.82 -3.55
C ALA A 91 7.96 5.81 -4.62
N ALA A 92 8.05 4.50 -4.33
CA ALA A 92 7.59 3.47 -5.26
C ALA A 92 6.09 3.60 -5.58
N ARG A 93 5.26 3.89 -4.58
CA ARG A 93 3.81 4.11 -4.79
C ARG A 93 3.53 5.34 -5.66
N ALA A 94 4.28 6.43 -5.46
CA ALA A 94 4.18 7.61 -6.32
C ALA A 94 4.60 7.29 -7.76
N CYS A 95 5.69 6.55 -7.96
CA CYS A 95 6.12 6.06 -9.28
C CYS A 95 5.05 5.19 -9.96
N LEU A 96 4.39 4.29 -9.22
CA LEU A 96 3.26 3.50 -9.75
C LEU A 96 2.10 4.39 -10.20
N GLY A 97 1.80 5.44 -9.44
CA GLY A 97 0.80 6.44 -9.82
C GLY A 97 1.14 7.19 -11.11
N LEU A 98 2.43 7.43 -11.37
CA LEU A 98 2.97 8.03 -12.59
C LEU A 98 3.07 7.04 -13.76
N GLY A 99 2.85 5.73 -13.52
CA GLY A 99 3.04 4.68 -14.50
C GLY A 99 4.50 4.20 -14.66
N ASP A 100 5.43 4.76 -13.91
CA ASP A 100 6.85 4.41 -13.93
C ASP A 100 7.12 3.14 -13.07
N ARG A 101 6.88 1.99 -13.70
CA ARG A 101 6.99 0.67 -13.06
C ARG A 101 8.42 0.31 -12.69
N ASP A 102 9.37 0.65 -13.54
CA ASP A 102 10.78 0.28 -13.35
C ASP A 102 11.38 1.02 -12.16
N ARG A 103 11.10 2.32 -12.05
CA ARG A 103 11.52 3.12 -10.90
C ARG A 103 10.81 2.68 -9.62
N ALA A 104 9.55 2.28 -9.69
CA ALA A 104 8.85 1.70 -8.54
C ALA A 104 9.51 0.42 -8.05
N ILE A 105 9.81 -0.52 -8.95
CA ILE A 105 10.51 -1.77 -8.63
C ILE A 105 11.91 -1.50 -8.05
N TYR A 106 12.63 -0.54 -8.61
CA TYR A 106 13.93 -0.09 -8.08
C TYR A 106 13.82 0.36 -6.62
N HIS A 107 12.88 1.25 -6.31
CA HIS A 107 12.65 1.72 -4.94
C HIS A 107 12.26 0.58 -4.00
N LEU A 108 11.37 -0.32 -4.40
CA LEU A 108 10.95 -1.46 -3.57
C LEU A 108 12.08 -2.46 -3.31
N ARG A 109 12.98 -2.69 -4.27
CA ARG A 109 14.17 -3.51 -4.06
C ARG A 109 15.06 -2.93 -2.97
N ILE A 110 15.28 -1.61 -2.98
CA ILE A 110 16.06 -0.95 -1.94
C ILE A 110 15.31 -1.01 -0.61
N ALA A 111 14.00 -0.67 -0.57
CA ALA A 111 13.19 -0.75 0.64
C ALA A 111 13.33 -2.12 1.33
N SER A 112 13.23 -3.21 0.56
CA SER A 112 13.34 -4.57 1.09
C SER A 112 14.74 -4.92 1.64
N ARG A 113 15.79 -4.25 1.19
CA ARG A 113 17.18 -4.45 1.66
C ARG A 113 17.47 -3.65 2.93
N VAL A 114 17.04 -2.39 2.97
CA VAL A 114 17.34 -1.49 4.10
C VAL A 114 16.32 -1.61 5.25
N SER A 115 15.26 -2.38 5.06
CA SER A 115 14.23 -2.55 6.07
C SER A 115 14.73 -3.29 7.31
N PRO A 116 14.36 -2.85 8.52
CA PRO A 116 14.57 -3.63 9.73
C PRO A 116 13.83 -4.97 9.68
N ALA A 117 14.29 -5.95 10.46
CA ALA A 117 13.75 -7.31 10.46
C ALA A 117 12.21 -7.34 10.61
N ALA A 118 11.67 -6.53 11.50
CA ALA A 118 10.22 -6.47 11.78
C ALA A 118 9.36 -6.05 10.56
N ARG A 119 9.92 -5.29 9.60
CA ARG A 119 9.20 -4.83 8.41
C ARG A 119 9.63 -5.51 7.11
N ARG A 120 10.68 -6.33 7.16
CA ARG A 120 11.29 -6.95 5.97
C ARG A 120 10.31 -7.82 5.18
N ALA A 121 9.52 -8.63 5.86
CA ALA A 121 8.52 -9.48 5.22
C ALA A 121 7.50 -8.65 4.43
N PHE A 122 7.02 -7.55 5.01
CA PHE A 122 6.07 -6.65 4.38
C PHE A 122 6.65 -5.97 3.13
N HIS A 123 7.89 -5.47 3.18
CA HIS A 123 8.52 -4.85 2.00
C HIS A 123 8.82 -5.86 0.89
N LEU A 124 9.23 -7.09 1.25
CA LEU A 124 9.41 -8.18 0.28
C LEU A 124 8.08 -8.59 -0.36
N TRP A 125 7.00 -8.64 0.42
CA TRP A 125 5.66 -8.91 -0.08
C TRP A 125 5.18 -7.81 -1.03
N THR A 126 5.35 -6.53 -0.66
CA THR A 126 4.99 -5.40 -1.53
C THR A 126 5.77 -5.45 -2.86
N LEU A 127 7.07 -5.73 -2.81
CA LEU A 127 7.88 -5.94 -4.01
C LEU A 127 7.34 -7.09 -4.87
N GLY A 128 7.03 -8.23 -4.24
CA GLY A 128 6.48 -9.39 -4.93
C GLY A 128 5.12 -9.12 -5.56
N SER A 129 4.24 -8.37 -4.88
CA SER A 129 2.93 -7.98 -5.40
C SER A 129 3.06 -7.09 -6.64
N VAL A 130 3.92 -6.09 -6.60
CA VAL A 130 4.16 -5.20 -7.75
C VAL A 130 4.77 -5.97 -8.91
N LEU A 131 5.78 -6.82 -8.66
CA LEU A 131 6.39 -7.67 -9.69
C LEU A 131 5.35 -8.61 -10.34
N PHE A 132 4.44 -9.18 -9.54
CA PHE A 132 3.36 -10.03 -10.06
C PHE A 132 2.42 -9.24 -10.98
N LEU A 133 1.94 -8.08 -10.52
CA LEU A 133 1.00 -7.25 -11.28
C LEU A 133 1.62 -6.63 -12.56
N THR A 134 2.94 -6.52 -12.60
CA THR A 134 3.70 -6.01 -13.76
C THR A 134 4.21 -7.10 -14.69
N GLY A 135 3.87 -8.38 -14.43
CA GLY A 135 4.21 -9.51 -15.31
C GLY A 135 5.57 -10.16 -15.05
N HIS A 136 6.33 -9.70 -14.06
CA HIS A 136 7.64 -10.26 -13.70
C HIS A 136 7.48 -11.48 -12.76
N HIS A 137 6.75 -12.52 -13.21
CA HIS A 137 6.24 -13.60 -12.35
C HIS A 137 7.33 -14.40 -11.65
N ARG A 138 8.45 -14.75 -12.32
CA ARG A 138 9.58 -15.45 -11.69
C ARG A 138 10.23 -14.61 -10.57
N ALA A 139 10.45 -13.32 -10.83
CA ALA A 139 11.01 -12.42 -9.82
C ALA A 139 10.02 -12.19 -8.65
N ALA A 140 8.71 -12.13 -8.94
CA ALA A 140 7.65 -12.08 -7.94
C ALA A 140 7.69 -13.31 -7.03
N ALA A 141 7.79 -14.52 -7.59
CA ALA A 141 7.89 -15.74 -6.82
C ALA A 141 9.10 -15.73 -5.88
N GLY A 142 10.28 -15.27 -6.35
CA GLY A 142 11.47 -15.14 -5.52
C GLY A 142 11.29 -14.13 -4.36
N ALA A 143 10.64 -12.99 -4.59
CA ALA A 143 10.37 -12.01 -3.53
C ALA A 143 9.35 -12.53 -2.52
N LEU A 144 8.25 -13.15 -2.98
CA LEU A 144 7.19 -13.72 -2.14
C LEU A 144 7.66 -14.93 -1.33
N ALA A 145 8.55 -15.76 -1.88
CA ALA A 145 9.17 -16.85 -1.12
C ALA A 145 9.97 -16.31 0.07
N ARG A 146 10.73 -15.24 -0.14
CA ARG A 146 11.45 -14.57 0.96
C ARG A 146 10.48 -13.92 1.95
N ALA A 147 9.41 -13.28 1.48
CA ALA A 147 8.37 -12.73 2.35
C ALA A 147 7.74 -13.82 3.23
N ALA A 148 7.37 -14.97 2.65
CA ALA A 148 6.81 -16.11 3.38
C ALA A 148 7.79 -16.71 4.39
N ARG A 149 9.11 -16.65 4.12
CA ARG A 149 10.15 -17.12 5.05
C ARG A 149 10.25 -16.21 6.29
N TRP A 150 10.20 -14.88 6.08
CA TRP A 150 10.32 -13.88 7.16
C TRP A 150 8.99 -13.55 7.84
N GLY A 151 7.87 -13.84 7.19
CA GLY A 151 6.54 -13.51 7.69
C GLY A 151 6.15 -14.32 8.92
N THR A 152 5.34 -13.71 9.76
CA THR A 152 4.71 -14.30 10.95
C THR A 152 3.20 -14.39 10.74
N THR A 153 2.45 -13.41 11.18
CA THR A 153 0.99 -13.35 11.14
C THR A 153 0.42 -13.38 9.72
N ASP A 154 1.08 -12.69 8.76
CA ASP A 154 0.62 -12.63 7.36
C ASP A 154 1.21 -13.73 6.47
N LYS A 155 1.88 -14.72 7.06
CA LYS A 155 2.50 -15.82 6.31
C LYS A 155 1.53 -16.60 5.41
N PRO A 156 0.26 -16.86 5.78
CA PRO A 156 -0.72 -17.48 4.88
C PRO A 156 -0.95 -16.66 3.61
N LEU A 157 -1.07 -15.33 3.71
CA LEU A 157 -1.22 -14.42 2.58
C LEU A 157 0.00 -14.48 1.65
N TYR A 158 1.22 -14.43 2.20
CA TYR A 158 2.45 -14.46 1.40
C TYR A 158 2.62 -15.80 0.67
N ARG A 159 2.28 -16.92 1.30
CA ARG A 159 2.28 -18.26 0.69
C ARG A 159 1.26 -18.38 -0.43
N ALA A 160 0.06 -17.90 -0.21
CA ALA A 160 -1.02 -17.93 -1.20
C ALA A 160 -0.66 -17.09 -2.45
N GLN A 161 -0.11 -15.90 -2.25
CA GLN A 161 0.32 -15.08 -3.38
C GLN A 161 1.58 -15.63 -4.08
N LEU A 162 2.47 -16.33 -3.37
CA LEU A 162 3.59 -17.07 -3.97
C LEU A 162 3.08 -18.15 -4.94
N VAL A 163 2.01 -18.87 -4.57
CA VAL A 163 1.38 -19.86 -5.47
C VAL A 163 0.90 -19.21 -6.75
N LEU A 164 0.21 -18.06 -6.66
CA LEU A 164 -0.22 -17.32 -7.84
C LEU A 164 0.96 -16.91 -8.74
N ALA A 165 2.03 -16.41 -8.13
CA ALA A 165 3.22 -16.00 -8.87
C ALA A 165 3.91 -17.19 -9.59
N ARG A 166 4.03 -18.34 -8.92
CA ARG A 166 4.58 -19.56 -9.50
C ARG A 166 3.72 -20.09 -10.65
N ARG A 167 2.40 -20.17 -10.45
CA ARG A 167 1.47 -20.55 -11.51
C ARG A 167 1.59 -19.64 -12.74
N ALA A 168 1.62 -18.34 -12.51
CA ALA A 168 1.80 -17.36 -13.58
C ALA A 168 3.19 -17.44 -14.26
N ALA A 169 4.20 -17.96 -13.56
CA ALA A 169 5.52 -18.25 -14.11
C ALA A 169 5.58 -19.58 -14.90
N GLY A 170 4.46 -20.33 -14.96
CA GLY A 170 4.36 -21.62 -15.66
C GLY A 170 4.77 -22.83 -14.79
N GLU A 171 4.97 -22.65 -13.49
CA GLU A 171 5.32 -23.74 -12.58
C GLU A 171 4.08 -24.57 -12.21
N SER A 172 4.23 -25.88 -12.11
CA SER A 172 3.23 -26.76 -11.51
C SER A 172 3.27 -26.61 -9.99
N VAL A 173 2.10 -26.34 -9.37
CA VAL A 173 1.98 -26.18 -7.92
C VAL A 173 0.86 -27.09 -7.42
N SER A 174 1.20 -27.97 -6.48
CA SER A 174 0.24 -28.86 -5.80
C SER A 174 -0.33 -28.22 -4.52
N GLY A 175 -1.40 -28.77 -4.00
CA GLY A 175 -1.97 -28.40 -2.69
C GLY A 175 -2.60 -27.00 -2.63
N ILE A 176 -3.02 -26.43 -3.76
CA ILE A 176 -3.59 -25.08 -3.83
C ILE A 176 -4.86 -24.96 -2.96
N ALA A 177 -5.69 -26.01 -2.89
CA ALA A 177 -6.90 -26.02 -2.08
C ALA A 177 -6.59 -25.77 -0.59
N GLY A 178 -5.68 -26.53 -0.01
CA GLY A 178 -5.29 -26.35 1.39
C GLY A 178 -4.55 -25.05 1.69
N ILE A 179 -3.91 -24.43 0.67
CA ILE A 179 -3.31 -23.11 0.83
C ILE A 179 -4.40 -22.03 0.83
N ARG A 180 -5.43 -22.18 -0.02
CA ARG A 180 -6.60 -21.29 -0.06
C ARG A 180 -7.36 -21.35 1.26
N GLU A 181 -7.66 -22.54 1.75
CA GLU A 181 -8.35 -22.78 3.03
C GLU A 181 -7.63 -22.11 4.21
N ARG A 182 -6.32 -22.31 4.34
CA ARG A 182 -5.52 -21.67 5.40
C ARG A 182 -5.51 -20.14 5.31
N LEU A 183 -5.59 -19.58 4.11
CA LEU A 183 -5.71 -18.13 3.96
C LEU A 183 -7.12 -17.65 4.31
N GLU A 184 -8.16 -18.41 3.98
CA GLU A 184 -9.55 -18.11 4.28
C GLU A 184 -9.81 -18.05 5.80
N GLU A 185 -9.23 -18.97 6.56
CA GLU A 185 -9.31 -19.04 8.01
C GLU A 185 -8.44 -17.99 8.73
N ALA A 186 -7.39 -17.49 8.07
CA ALA A 186 -6.48 -16.54 8.66
C ALA A 186 -7.04 -15.11 8.70
N PRO A 187 -6.74 -14.29 9.73
CA PRO A 187 -7.12 -12.88 9.76
C PRO A 187 -6.67 -12.09 8.52
N CYS A 188 -5.50 -12.43 7.95
CA CYS A 188 -4.98 -11.82 6.73
C CYS A 188 -5.73 -12.25 5.45
N GLY A 189 -6.67 -13.20 5.53
CA GLY A 189 -7.61 -13.56 4.46
C GLY A 189 -8.63 -12.46 4.17
N GLN A 190 -8.85 -11.56 5.12
CA GLN A 190 -9.69 -10.37 4.93
C GLN A 190 -8.94 -9.25 4.20
N GLY A 191 -9.68 -8.28 3.72
CA GLY A 191 -9.10 -7.11 3.05
C GLY A 191 -8.32 -7.47 1.79
N TYR A 192 -6.99 -7.32 1.78
CA TYR A 192 -6.16 -7.70 0.65
C TYR A 192 -6.19 -9.21 0.36
N GLY A 193 -6.33 -10.04 1.40
CA GLY A 193 -6.44 -11.49 1.27
C GLY A 193 -7.60 -11.92 0.36
N GLN A 194 -8.71 -11.18 0.34
CA GLN A 194 -9.83 -11.45 -0.58
C GLN A 194 -9.43 -11.35 -2.06
N PHE A 195 -8.52 -10.44 -2.42
CA PHE A 195 -7.96 -10.39 -3.77
C PHE A 195 -7.22 -11.68 -4.12
N VAL A 196 -6.39 -12.16 -3.21
CA VAL A 196 -5.59 -13.38 -3.41
C VAL A 196 -6.47 -14.64 -3.40
N LEU A 197 -7.44 -14.73 -2.48
CA LEU A 197 -8.45 -15.81 -2.45
C LEU A 197 -9.24 -15.90 -3.76
N GLY A 198 -9.71 -14.76 -4.24
CA GLY A 198 -10.44 -14.70 -5.50
C GLY A 198 -9.60 -15.06 -6.72
N ALA A 199 -8.33 -14.68 -6.75
CA ALA A 199 -7.41 -15.07 -7.81
C ALA A 199 -7.08 -16.59 -7.76
N LEU A 200 -6.91 -17.17 -6.57
CA LEU A 200 -6.72 -18.63 -6.42
C LEU A 200 -7.96 -19.41 -6.84
N ALA A 201 -9.16 -18.98 -6.43
CA ALA A 201 -10.41 -19.58 -6.85
C ALA A 201 -10.59 -19.53 -8.37
N PHE A 202 -10.22 -18.40 -9.00
CA PHE A 202 -10.23 -18.27 -10.47
C PHE A 202 -9.30 -19.29 -11.15
N GLU A 203 -8.10 -19.53 -10.63
CA GLU A 203 -7.16 -20.54 -11.13
C GLU A 203 -7.69 -21.97 -10.96
N GLN A 204 -8.47 -22.21 -9.90
CA GLN A 204 -9.11 -23.51 -9.63
C GLN A 204 -10.43 -23.72 -10.39
N ARG A 205 -10.87 -22.78 -11.22
CA ARG A 205 -12.18 -22.80 -11.91
C ARG A 205 -13.39 -22.78 -10.97
N ASP A 206 -13.19 -22.37 -9.71
CA ASP A 206 -14.26 -22.11 -8.75
C ASP A 206 -14.79 -20.68 -8.99
N ASP A 207 -15.63 -20.56 -10.03
CA ASP A 207 -16.12 -19.26 -10.50
C ASP A 207 -17.05 -18.57 -9.49
N GLU A 208 -17.72 -19.32 -8.62
CA GLU A 208 -18.57 -18.76 -7.57
C GLU A 208 -17.75 -18.10 -6.47
N ALA A 209 -16.78 -18.81 -5.91
CA ALA A 209 -15.88 -18.26 -4.91
C ALA A 209 -15.03 -17.11 -5.50
N ALA A 210 -14.56 -17.23 -6.75
CA ALA A 210 -13.82 -16.17 -7.42
C ALA A 210 -14.63 -14.88 -7.51
N GLU A 211 -15.90 -14.96 -7.94
CA GLU A 211 -16.79 -13.80 -8.03
C GLU A 211 -17.04 -13.18 -6.65
N ARG A 212 -17.35 -14.01 -5.65
CA ARG A 212 -17.60 -13.56 -4.27
C ARG A 212 -16.42 -12.78 -3.68
N TYR A 213 -15.21 -13.35 -3.72
CA TYR A 213 -14.05 -12.71 -3.12
C TYR A 213 -13.55 -11.48 -3.89
N LEU A 214 -13.51 -11.54 -5.23
CA LEU A 214 -13.06 -10.42 -6.03
C LEU A 214 -14.05 -9.24 -5.96
N ALA A 215 -15.34 -9.50 -5.92
CA ALA A 215 -16.35 -8.44 -5.76
C ALA A 215 -16.24 -7.77 -4.39
N ALA A 216 -16.10 -8.56 -3.31
CA ALA A 216 -15.90 -8.03 -1.96
C ALA A 216 -14.62 -7.19 -1.85
N PHE A 217 -13.51 -7.64 -2.46
CA PHE A 217 -12.27 -6.86 -2.53
C PHE A 217 -12.47 -5.52 -3.25
N VAL A 218 -13.06 -5.54 -4.44
CA VAL A 218 -13.29 -4.32 -5.24
C VAL A 218 -14.18 -3.34 -4.47
N GLN A 219 -15.30 -3.82 -3.91
CA GLN A 219 -16.21 -3.00 -3.11
C GLN A 219 -15.49 -2.32 -1.94
N ARG A 220 -14.68 -3.08 -1.18
CA ARG A 220 -13.91 -2.56 -0.05
C ARG A 220 -12.85 -1.55 -0.48
N ALA A 221 -12.12 -1.84 -1.57
CA ALA A 221 -11.04 -0.99 -2.06
C ALA A 221 -11.54 0.33 -2.65
N THR A 222 -12.77 0.37 -3.19
CA THR A 222 -13.36 1.56 -3.83
C THR A 222 -14.49 2.20 -3.01
N GLY A 223 -14.76 1.70 -1.80
CA GLY A 223 -15.87 2.11 -0.93
C GLY A 223 -15.60 3.38 -0.11
N GLY A 224 -15.03 4.43 -0.72
CA GLY A 224 -14.97 5.78 -0.14
C GLY A 224 -13.69 6.16 0.58
N ARG A 225 -12.67 5.31 0.62
CA ARG A 225 -11.32 5.67 1.13
C ARG A 225 -10.37 5.94 -0.03
N VAL A 226 -10.29 7.20 -0.47
CA VAL A 226 -9.45 7.62 -1.62
C VAL A 226 -8.01 7.11 -1.50
N ALA A 227 -7.41 7.18 -0.32
CA ALA A 227 -6.05 6.67 -0.10
C ALA A 227 -5.92 5.16 -0.38
N LEU A 228 -6.94 4.37 -0.03
CA LEU A 228 -6.96 2.94 -0.27
C LEU A 228 -7.16 2.64 -1.76
N GLU A 229 -8.09 3.35 -2.40
CA GLU A 229 -8.34 3.23 -3.84
C GLU A 229 -7.08 3.53 -4.67
N VAL A 230 -6.38 4.61 -4.34
CA VAL A 230 -5.12 4.99 -4.99
C VAL A 230 -4.04 3.93 -4.74
N ALA A 231 -3.92 3.45 -3.51
CA ALA A 231 -2.89 2.47 -3.15
C ALA A 231 -3.09 1.09 -3.79
N LEU A 232 -4.34 0.70 -4.09
CA LEU A 232 -4.72 -0.61 -4.63
C LEU A 232 -5.23 -0.53 -6.08
N ALA A 233 -4.96 0.55 -6.79
CA ALA A 233 -5.50 0.77 -8.14
C ALA A 233 -5.14 -0.35 -9.13
N ALA A 234 -3.93 -0.89 -9.05
CA ALA A 234 -3.45 -1.98 -9.91
C ALA A 234 -4.16 -3.30 -9.60
N GLU A 235 -4.33 -3.63 -8.32
CA GLU A 235 -5.05 -4.81 -7.83
C GLU A 235 -6.54 -4.73 -8.21
N VAL A 236 -7.17 -3.57 -8.01
CA VAL A 236 -8.57 -3.35 -8.41
C VAL A 236 -8.75 -3.54 -9.90
N ALA A 237 -7.84 -3.01 -10.72
CA ALA A 237 -7.88 -3.20 -12.17
C ALA A 237 -7.71 -4.69 -12.53
N HIS A 238 -6.82 -5.41 -11.86
CA HIS A 238 -6.63 -6.85 -12.06
C HIS A 238 -7.88 -7.64 -11.62
N ALA A 239 -8.41 -7.39 -10.44
CA ALA A 239 -9.62 -8.04 -9.94
C ALA A 239 -10.82 -7.84 -10.88
N ARG A 240 -11.00 -6.62 -11.39
CA ARG A 240 -12.06 -6.34 -12.39
C ARG A 240 -11.86 -7.11 -13.70
N ARG A 241 -10.62 -7.31 -14.16
CA ARG A 241 -10.34 -8.17 -15.33
C ARG A 241 -10.74 -9.62 -15.07
N LEU A 242 -10.38 -10.17 -13.92
CA LEU A 242 -10.76 -11.54 -13.54
C LEU A 242 -12.29 -11.69 -13.43
N LEU A 243 -12.98 -10.75 -12.78
CA LEU A 243 -14.45 -10.75 -12.68
C LEU A 243 -15.13 -10.77 -14.06
N ARG A 244 -14.65 -9.99 -15.02
CA ARG A 244 -15.19 -10.04 -16.40
C ARG A 244 -15.02 -11.43 -17.02
N ARG A 245 -13.88 -12.08 -16.82
CA ARG A 245 -13.62 -13.43 -17.34
C ARG A 245 -14.50 -14.49 -16.66
N VAL A 246 -14.68 -14.42 -15.34
CA VAL A 246 -15.61 -15.28 -14.59
C VAL A 246 -17.03 -15.17 -15.15
N ARG A 247 -17.53 -13.95 -15.27
CA ARG A 247 -18.91 -13.71 -15.77
C ARG A 247 -19.10 -14.16 -17.22
N SER A 248 -18.08 -14.02 -18.06
CA SER A 248 -18.11 -14.55 -19.44
C SER A 248 -18.19 -16.06 -19.45
N ARG A 249 -17.39 -16.77 -18.65
CA ARG A 249 -17.43 -18.24 -18.54
C ARG A 249 -18.80 -18.74 -18.09
N ARG A 250 -19.38 -18.12 -17.05
CA ARG A 250 -20.71 -18.51 -16.52
C ARG A 250 -21.85 -18.29 -17.52
N ARG A 251 -21.73 -17.28 -18.39
CA ARG A 251 -22.73 -17.07 -19.47
C ARG A 251 -22.63 -18.13 -20.56
N ASN A 252 -21.44 -18.58 -20.88
CA ASN A 252 -21.22 -19.58 -21.93
C ASN A 252 -21.56 -21.03 -21.48
N CYS A 253 -21.74 -21.26 -20.18
CA CYS A 253 -22.14 -22.55 -19.61
C CYS A 253 -23.65 -22.65 -19.32
N ARG A 254 -24.43 -21.59 -19.59
CA ARG A 254 -25.88 -21.56 -19.54
C ARG A 254 -26.45 -21.66 -20.94
#